data_b2c963cb3075a56ceded6fe9d10ac0b6
#
_entry.id   b2c963cb3075a56ceded6fe9d10ac0b6
#
_cell.length_a   1.000
_cell.length_b   1.000
_cell.length_c   1.000
_cell.angle_alpha   90.00
_cell.angle_beta   90.00
_cell.angle_gamma   90.00
#
_symmetry.space_group_name_H-M   'P 1'
#
loop_
_entity.id
_entity.type
_entity.pdbx_description
1 polymer ?
#
loop_
_entity_poly.entity_id
_entity_poly.type
_entity_poly.pdbx_seq_one_letter_code
_entity_poly.pdbx_strand_id
1 'polypeptide(L)'
;MNNLPLDSVVLRSRKERRQQAKTRRKRRARTATIAVLLSFATLVSATVLVGFVTPWGNRMRLLAAETIISTRHYYLAQYLTTHAEYQALARQLNTPVIGTGVSANVHVTAKPVALPPKPVDIKPVSGPGYNGFVMLVHNPRLIRLVSANVHQGMGEYITDIGSRVGAVAGANASGFADPKGEGWGGIPVGLELVGGQTVNPPQSSGTWATVGFTKTGIMVMGQYSLTQLAAMGVRDAMQFHPELVVDGKPMITYGDGGWGYGPRTAIGQTKDGTVIFVIINGRFHNSGMGASQRQVMDLMLQYGALNACAMDGGSSSVLYNDGRIVNSPSTIDPNGQRHLPDAWMVFPSEAASNAYGS
;
A
#
# COMPACT_ATOMS: atom_id res chain seq x y z
N MET A 1 9.99 -55.92 74.14
CA MET A 1 9.40 -56.08 72.77
C MET A 1 8.51 -54.92 72.51
N ASN A 2 9.00 -53.96 71.76
CA ASN A 2 8.26 -52.73 71.40
C ASN A 2 7.38 -52.98 70.17
N ASN A 3 6.06 -53.21 70.43
CA ASN A 3 5.07 -53.28 69.37
C ASN A 3 4.83 -51.83 68.86
N LEU A 4 5.34 -51.50 67.68
CA LEU A 4 4.94 -50.28 66.95
C LEU A 4 3.49 -50.45 66.50
N PRO A 5 2.61 -49.45 66.67
CA PRO A 5 1.22 -49.58 66.32
C PRO A 5 1.07 -49.75 64.80
N LEU A 6 0.30 -50.72 64.36
CA LEU A 6 -0.03 -51.07 62.97
C LEU A 6 -0.46 -49.87 62.12
N ASP A 7 -1.09 -48.89 62.74
CA ASP A 7 -1.51 -47.63 62.07
C ASP A 7 -0.33 -46.78 61.56
N SER A 8 0.82 -46.77 62.25
CA SER A 8 2.01 -45.99 61.85
C SER A 8 2.67 -46.59 60.60
N VAL A 9 2.64 -47.91 60.43
CA VAL A 9 3.19 -48.59 59.24
C VAL A 9 2.32 -48.38 58.05
N VAL A 10 0.96 -48.40 58.19
CA VAL A 10 0.02 -48.13 57.11
C VAL A 10 0.09 -46.70 56.65
N LEU A 11 0.23 -45.75 57.54
CA LEU A 11 0.40 -44.31 57.22
C LEU A 11 1.72 -44.01 56.52
N ARG A 12 2.83 -44.62 56.86
CA ARG A 12 4.10 -44.52 56.18
C ARG A 12 4.00 -45.02 54.72
N SER A 13 3.43 -46.19 54.51
CA SER A 13 3.25 -46.77 53.17
C SER A 13 2.33 -45.91 52.24
N ARG A 14 1.28 -45.29 52.79
CA ARG A 14 0.43 -44.36 52.05
C ARG A 14 1.14 -43.08 51.66
N LYS A 15 2.01 -42.52 52.52
CA LYS A 15 2.82 -41.35 52.25
C LYS A 15 3.86 -41.61 51.15
N GLU A 16 4.51 -42.76 51.20
CA GLU A 16 5.48 -43.18 50.17
C GLU A 16 4.82 -43.39 48.81
N ARG A 17 3.68 -44.04 48.76
CA ARG A 17 2.89 -44.24 47.53
C ARG A 17 2.47 -42.87 46.92
N ARG A 18 2.03 -41.90 47.73
CA ARG A 18 1.70 -40.55 47.30
C ARG A 18 2.91 -39.81 46.78
N GLN A 19 4.06 -39.95 47.39
CA GLN A 19 5.30 -39.33 46.98
C GLN A 19 5.82 -39.92 45.66
N GLN A 20 5.75 -41.23 45.51
CA GLN A 20 6.06 -41.93 44.26
C GLN A 20 5.11 -41.52 43.12
N ALA A 21 3.82 -41.41 43.40
CA ALA A 21 2.81 -40.96 42.43
C ALA A 21 3.09 -39.51 41.97
N LYS A 22 3.41 -38.60 42.91
CA LYS A 22 3.82 -37.21 42.59
C LYS A 22 5.08 -37.17 41.73
N THR A 23 6.07 -37.98 42.05
CA THR A 23 7.34 -38.05 41.26
C THR A 23 7.10 -38.61 39.88
N ARG A 24 6.29 -39.66 39.73
CA ARG A 24 5.89 -40.21 38.41
C ARG A 24 5.10 -39.19 37.60
N ARG A 25 4.18 -38.42 38.21
CA ARG A 25 3.41 -37.37 37.54
C ARG A 25 4.32 -36.24 37.06
N LYS A 26 5.26 -35.79 37.90
CA LYS A 26 6.26 -34.78 37.52
C LYS A 26 7.16 -35.29 36.37
N ARG A 27 7.62 -36.55 36.43
CA ARG A 27 8.43 -37.13 35.33
C ARG A 27 7.61 -37.19 34.03
N ARG A 28 6.35 -37.69 34.07
CA ARG A 28 5.46 -37.76 32.89
C ARG A 28 5.21 -36.37 32.32
N ALA A 29 4.92 -35.37 33.16
CA ALA A 29 4.75 -33.98 32.71
C ALA A 29 5.99 -33.43 32.03
N ARG A 30 7.20 -33.64 32.63
CA ARG A 30 8.45 -33.21 32.07
C ARG A 30 8.78 -33.88 30.72
N THR A 31 8.51 -35.19 30.62
CA THR A 31 8.70 -35.93 29.36
C THR A 31 7.73 -35.44 28.29
N ALA A 32 6.45 -35.17 28.63
CA ALA A 32 5.47 -34.62 27.71
C ALA A 32 5.86 -33.22 27.23
N THR A 33 6.35 -32.34 28.14
CA THR A 33 6.84 -31.01 27.77
C THR A 33 8.02 -31.10 26.81
N ILE A 34 8.99 -31.96 27.10
CA ILE A 34 10.16 -32.18 26.22
C ILE A 34 9.72 -32.70 24.84
N ALA A 35 8.79 -33.66 24.80
CA ALA A 35 8.26 -34.19 23.55
C ALA A 35 7.56 -33.11 22.71
N VAL A 36 6.76 -32.25 23.35
CA VAL A 36 6.10 -31.13 22.67
C VAL A 36 7.13 -30.13 22.13
N LEU A 37 8.15 -29.78 22.92
CA LEU A 37 9.21 -28.87 22.46
C LEU A 37 10.03 -29.46 21.30
N LEU A 38 10.35 -30.75 21.35
CA LEU A 38 11.03 -31.44 20.27
C LEU A 38 10.17 -31.49 19.00
N SER A 39 8.90 -31.83 19.13
CA SER A 39 7.97 -31.85 17.99
C SER A 39 7.82 -30.46 17.37
N PHE A 40 7.75 -29.41 18.19
CA PHE A 40 7.70 -28.03 17.72
C PHE A 40 9.00 -27.64 17.01
N ALA A 41 10.17 -27.95 17.58
CA ALA A 41 11.46 -27.69 16.96
C ALA A 41 11.61 -28.43 15.63
N THR A 42 11.18 -29.70 15.54
CA THR A 42 11.19 -30.48 14.29
C THR A 42 10.28 -29.85 13.24
N LEU A 43 9.07 -29.42 13.62
CA LEU A 43 8.14 -28.76 12.72
C LEU A 43 8.72 -27.45 12.18
N VAL A 44 9.28 -26.61 13.05
CA VAL A 44 9.93 -25.36 12.65
C VAL A 44 11.10 -25.64 11.70
N SER A 45 11.96 -26.59 12.03
CA SER A 45 13.10 -26.96 11.17
C SER A 45 12.65 -27.48 9.80
N ALA A 46 11.62 -28.31 9.75
CA ALA A 46 11.05 -28.80 8.49
C ALA A 46 10.45 -27.65 7.66
N THR A 47 9.74 -26.73 8.28
CA THR A 47 9.17 -25.55 7.62
C THR A 47 10.26 -24.65 7.02
N VAL A 48 11.33 -24.40 7.78
CA VAL A 48 12.51 -23.65 7.30
C VAL A 48 13.16 -24.36 6.13
N LEU A 49 13.40 -25.67 6.26
CA LEU A 49 14.02 -26.46 5.20
C LEU A 49 13.18 -26.40 3.91
N VAL A 50 11.88 -26.64 4.00
CA VAL A 50 10.96 -26.54 2.85
C VAL A 50 11.01 -25.13 2.25
N GLY A 51 10.99 -24.08 3.08
CA GLY A 51 11.01 -22.70 2.64
C GLY A 51 12.27 -22.27 1.89
N PHE A 52 13.42 -22.85 2.22
CA PHE A 52 14.70 -22.48 1.58
C PHE A 52 15.17 -23.46 0.49
N VAL A 53 14.70 -24.72 0.50
CA VAL A 53 15.20 -25.76 -0.40
C VAL A 53 14.24 -26.05 -1.55
N THR A 54 12.92 -25.97 -1.32
CA THR A 54 11.96 -26.27 -2.39
C THR A 54 11.63 -25.04 -3.22
N PRO A 55 11.47 -25.16 -4.56
CA PRO A 55 11.09 -24.03 -5.41
C PRO A 55 9.77 -23.37 -4.99
N TRP A 56 8.78 -24.16 -4.57
CA TRP A 56 7.51 -23.66 -4.08
C TRP A 56 7.66 -22.91 -2.76
N GLY A 57 8.34 -23.52 -1.78
CA GLY A 57 8.57 -22.89 -0.47
C GLY A 57 9.38 -21.60 -0.58
N ASN A 58 10.42 -21.60 -1.41
CA ASN A 58 11.22 -20.40 -1.68
C ASN A 58 10.37 -19.26 -2.27
N ARG A 59 9.49 -19.58 -3.23
CA ARG A 59 8.57 -18.59 -3.80
C ARG A 59 7.63 -18.00 -2.74
N MET A 60 7.03 -18.84 -1.91
CA MET A 60 6.12 -18.39 -0.84
C MET A 60 6.85 -17.56 0.22
N ARG A 61 8.05 -17.96 0.58
CA ARG A 61 8.91 -17.24 1.53
C ARG A 61 9.29 -15.85 1.02
N LEU A 62 9.73 -15.74 -0.24
CA LEU A 62 10.07 -14.47 -0.85
C LEU A 62 8.85 -13.57 -1.00
N LEU A 63 7.69 -14.10 -1.41
CA LEU A 63 6.44 -13.35 -1.48
C LEU A 63 6.02 -12.79 -0.10
N ALA A 64 6.19 -13.58 0.96
CA ALA A 64 5.95 -13.10 2.32
C ALA A 64 6.94 -11.99 2.71
N ALA A 65 8.22 -12.15 2.37
CA ALA A 65 9.26 -11.15 2.62
C ALA A 65 8.96 -9.83 1.87
N GLU A 66 8.59 -9.88 0.59
CA GLU A 66 8.16 -8.72 -0.22
C GLU A 66 6.96 -8.01 0.39
N THR A 67 6.00 -8.79 0.87
CA THR A 67 4.82 -8.23 1.56
C THR A 67 5.20 -7.51 2.85
N ILE A 68 6.12 -8.04 3.63
CA ILE A 68 6.54 -7.48 4.92
C ILE A 68 7.47 -6.28 4.72
N ILE A 69 8.43 -6.35 3.79
CA ILE A 69 9.41 -5.29 3.58
C ILE A 69 8.77 -3.98 3.10
N SER A 70 7.60 -4.07 2.46
CA SER A 70 6.80 -2.91 2.03
C SER A 70 5.96 -2.29 3.16
N THR A 71 6.11 -2.74 4.40
CA THR A 71 5.36 -2.24 5.57
C THR A 71 6.29 -1.53 6.56
N ARG A 72 5.72 -0.85 7.57
CA ARG A 72 6.49 -0.29 8.69
C ARG A 72 7.28 -1.35 9.49
N HIS A 73 6.95 -2.63 9.34
CA HIS A 73 7.64 -3.75 9.98
C HIS A 73 8.68 -4.40 9.04
N TYR A 74 9.22 -3.64 8.09
CA TYR A 74 10.19 -4.08 7.08
C TYR A 74 11.35 -4.90 7.65
N TYR A 75 11.79 -4.60 8.86
CA TYR A 75 12.89 -5.31 9.53
C TYR A 75 12.57 -6.80 9.77
N LEU A 76 11.30 -7.21 9.82
CA LEU A 76 10.94 -8.62 9.98
C LEU A 76 11.23 -9.45 8.72
N ALA A 77 11.33 -8.83 7.55
CA ALA A 77 11.66 -9.53 6.31
C ALA A 77 13.05 -10.18 6.36
N GLN A 78 13.99 -9.65 7.14
CA GLN A 78 15.32 -10.23 7.33
C GLN A 78 15.30 -11.67 7.89
N TYR A 79 14.26 -12.06 8.63
CA TYR A 79 14.11 -13.42 9.16
C TYR A 79 13.58 -14.41 8.10
N LEU A 80 13.06 -13.90 7.01
CA LEU A 80 12.56 -14.69 5.87
C LEU A 80 13.51 -14.70 4.69
N THR A 81 14.62 -13.97 4.73
CA THR A 81 15.52 -13.79 3.60
C THR A 81 16.97 -14.02 4.01
N THR A 82 17.79 -14.38 3.04
CA THR A 82 19.23 -14.19 3.17
C THR A 82 19.58 -12.70 3.07
N HIS A 83 20.76 -12.30 3.52
CA HIS A 83 21.19 -10.91 3.42
C HIS A 83 21.19 -10.40 1.97
N ALA A 84 21.60 -11.21 1.01
CA ALA A 84 21.61 -10.85 -0.40
C ALA A 84 20.19 -10.65 -0.96
N GLU A 85 19.24 -11.52 -0.62
CA GLU A 85 17.84 -11.41 -1.00
C GLU A 85 17.20 -10.15 -0.39
N TYR A 86 17.45 -9.90 0.92
CA TYR A 86 16.96 -8.69 1.57
C TYR A 86 17.44 -7.42 0.86
N GLN A 87 18.73 -7.34 0.55
CA GLN A 87 19.31 -6.20 -0.17
C GLN A 87 18.75 -6.09 -1.61
N ALA A 88 18.47 -7.20 -2.26
CA ALA A 88 17.84 -7.19 -3.60
C ALA A 88 16.41 -6.65 -3.54
N LEU A 89 15.60 -7.12 -2.59
CA LEU A 89 14.23 -6.63 -2.38
C LEU A 89 14.20 -5.16 -1.99
N ALA A 90 15.07 -4.73 -1.07
CA ALA A 90 15.16 -3.33 -0.67
C ALA A 90 15.56 -2.42 -1.85
N ARG A 91 16.48 -2.86 -2.71
CA ARG A 91 16.84 -2.12 -3.93
C ARG A 91 15.67 -2.05 -4.90
N GLN A 92 14.97 -3.15 -5.14
CA GLN A 92 13.82 -3.22 -6.04
C GLN A 92 12.72 -2.24 -5.62
N LEU A 93 12.42 -2.14 -4.32
CA LEU A 93 11.44 -1.20 -3.79
C LEU A 93 11.86 0.27 -3.97
N ASN A 94 13.15 0.55 -3.93
CA ASN A 94 13.67 1.92 -4.00
C ASN A 94 14.14 2.33 -5.40
N THR A 95 14.16 1.39 -6.36
CA THR A 95 14.55 1.69 -7.74
C THR A 95 13.29 1.88 -8.57
N PRO A 96 13.05 3.07 -9.11
CA PRO A 96 11.90 3.30 -9.96
C PRO A 96 11.94 2.38 -11.19
N VAL A 97 10.92 1.55 -11.36
CA VAL A 97 10.67 0.87 -12.62
C VAL A 97 9.92 1.87 -13.49
N ILE A 98 10.64 2.56 -14.33
CA ILE A 98 10.12 3.59 -15.22
C ILE A 98 10.37 3.12 -16.64
N GLY A 99 9.34 3.06 -17.44
CA GLY A 99 9.47 2.88 -18.87
C GLY A 99 10.22 4.07 -19.47
N THR A 100 11.09 3.81 -20.43
CA THR A 100 11.84 4.86 -21.11
C THR A 100 10.90 5.80 -21.85
N GLY A 101 10.60 6.89 -21.21
CA GLY A 101 10.08 8.16 -21.71
C GLY A 101 9.01 8.11 -22.78
N VAL A 102 7.72 8.10 -22.41
CA VAL A 102 6.72 8.00 -23.45
C VAL A 102 5.45 8.81 -23.29
N SER A 103 5.07 9.27 -22.14
CA SER A 103 3.72 9.83 -22.02
C SER A 103 3.50 11.22 -22.65
N ALA A 104 4.54 11.95 -22.99
CA ALA A 104 4.41 13.29 -23.59
C ALA A 104 3.81 13.28 -25.01
N ASN A 105 3.83 12.16 -25.72
CA ASN A 105 3.37 12.03 -27.09
C ASN A 105 2.05 11.28 -27.25
N VAL A 106 1.44 10.82 -26.18
CA VAL A 106 0.15 10.16 -26.26
C VAL A 106 -0.90 11.24 -26.45
N HIS A 107 -1.45 11.31 -27.65
CA HIS A 107 -2.60 12.14 -27.95
C HIS A 107 -3.83 11.57 -27.23
N VAL A 108 -4.04 11.98 -26.00
CA VAL A 108 -5.33 11.83 -25.34
C VAL A 108 -6.28 12.76 -26.09
N THR A 109 -7.09 12.20 -26.95
CA THR A 109 -8.14 12.96 -27.64
C THR A 109 -9.28 13.10 -26.62
N ALA A 110 -9.18 14.07 -25.73
CA ALA A 110 -10.31 14.49 -24.92
C ALA A 110 -11.40 15.01 -25.87
N LYS A 111 -12.19 14.11 -26.42
CA LYS A 111 -13.44 14.51 -27.08
C LYS A 111 -14.35 15.08 -26.00
N PRO A 112 -15.11 16.15 -26.26
CA PRO A 112 -16.20 16.55 -25.41
C PRO A 112 -17.25 15.43 -25.46
N VAL A 113 -17.09 14.44 -24.61
CA VAL A 113 -18.18 13.51 -24.30
C VAL A 113 -19.19 14.33 -23.51
N ALA A 114 -20.48 14.16 -23.82
CA ALA A 114 -21.51 14.71 -22.95
C ALA A 114 -21.22 14.21 -21.52
N LEU A 115 -20.76 15.13 -20.66
CA LEU A 115 -20.32 14.77 -19.32
C LEU A 115 -21.51 14.18 -18.56
N PRO A 116 -21.35 13.07 -17.87
CA PRO A 116 -22.40 12.52 -17.03
C PRO A 116 -22.80 13.56 -15.97
N PRO A 117 -24.02 13.51 -15.46
CA PRO A 117 -24.53 14.49 -14.49
C PRO A 117 -23.76 14.47 -13.16
N LYS A 118 -22.95 13.44 -12.91
CA LYS A 118 -22.09 13.33 -11.74
C LYS A 118 -20.62 13.43 -12.14
N PRO A 119 -19.78 14.14 -11.36
CA PRO A 119 -18.36 14.27 -11.63
C PRO A 119 -17.61 12.94 -11.64
N VAL A 120 -18.07 11.97 -10.86
CA VAL A 120 -17.41 10.67 -10.69
C VAL A 120 -18.40 9.51 -10.73
N ASP A 121 -17.92 8.37 -11.24
CA ASP A 121 -18.54 7.07 -11.10
C ASP A 121 -17.67 6.19 -10.21
N ILE A 122 -18.25 5.68 -9.11
CA ILE A 122 -17.55 4.78 -8.18
C ILE A 122 -18.18 3.39 -8.28
N LYS A 123 -17.37 2.38 -8.59
CA LYS A 123 -17.80 0.99 -8.79
C LYS A 123 -17.02 0.06 -7.87
N PRO A 124 -17.68 -0.87 -7.18
CA PRO A 124 -16.98 -1.91 -6.43
C PRO A 124 -16.28 -2.87 -7.39
N VAL A 125 -15.11 -3.34 -6.99
CA VAL A 125 -14.33 -4.35 -7.72
C VAL A 125 -13.84 -5.42 -6.76
N SER A 126 -13.65 -6.64 -7.27
CA SER A 126 -13.09 -7.74 -6.50
C SER A 126 -12.31 -8.69 -7.40
N GLY A 127 -11.37 -9.41 -6.78
CA GLY A 127 -10.57 -10.43 -7.43
C GLY A 127 -9.96 -11.38 -6.41
N PRO A 128 -9.11 -12.31 -6.85
CA PRO A 128 -8.48 -13.27 -5.96
C PRO A 128 -7.68 -12.59 -4.83
N GLY A 129 -8.20 -12.67 -3.61
CA GLY A 129 -7.55 -12.16 -2.40
C GLY A 129 -7.76 -10.68 -2.12
N TYR A 130 -8.56 -9.95 -2.91
CA TYR A 130 -8.83 -8.53 -2.71
C TYR A 130 -10.24 -8.12 -3.08
N ASN A 131 -10.67 -7.00 -2.52
CA ASN A 131 -11.79 -6.20 -2.98
C ASN A 131 -11.42 -4.71 -2.86
N GLY A 132 -12.21 -3.84 -3.47
CA GLY A 132 -11.95 -2.40 -3.49
C GLY A 132 -12.91 -1.66 -4.38
N PHE A 133 -12.45 -0.54 -4.90
CA PHE A 133 -13.23 0.35 -5.73
C PHE A 133 -12.42 0.87 -6.91
N VAL A 134 -13.14 1.14 -8.00
CA VAL A 134 -12.67 1.95 -9.11
C VAL A 134 -13.50 3.22 -9.15
N MET A 135 -12.83 4.37 -9.16
CA MET A 135 -13.44 5.67 -9.40
C MET A 135 -13.04 6.16 -10.78
N LEU A 136 -14.02 6.51 -11.60
CA LEU A 136 -13.85 7.08 -12.93
C LEU A 136 -14.20 8.57 -12.89
N VAL A 137 -13.28 9.39 -13.37
CA VAL A 137 -13.47 10.85 -13.49
C VAL A 137 -13.44 11.20 -14.97
N HIS A 138 -14.60 11.47 -15.55
CA HIS A 138 -14.73 11.68 -17.00
C HIS A 138 -14.16 13.01 -17.51
N ASN A 139 -14.09 14.01 -16.64
CA ASN A 139 -13.44 15.28 -16.94
C ASN A 139 -12.15 15.42 -16.14
N PRO A 140 -10.96 15.21 -16.72
CA PRO A 140 -9.68 15.28 -16.03
C PRO A 140 -9.32 16.68 -15.50
N ARG A 141 -9.99 17.74 -16.01
CA ARG A 141 -9.76 19.11 -15.55
C ARG A 141 -10.35 19.37 -14.17
N LEU A 142 -11.24 18.49 -13.68
CA LEU A 142 -11.77 18.56 -12.32
C LEU A 142 -10.77 18.09 -11.26
N ILE A 143 -9.68 17.43 -11.66
CA ILE A 143 -8.72 16.80 -10.75
C ILE A 143 -7.60 17.79 -10.40
N ARG A 144 -7.30 17.94 -9.12
CA ARG A 144 -6.16 18.71 -8.59
C ARG A 144 -5.41 17.91 -7.55
N LEU A 145 -4.10 18.07 -7.50
CA LEU A 145 -3.33 17.67 -6.33
C LEU A 145 -3.50 18.73 -5.25
N VAL A 146 -3.86 18.32 -4.05
CA VAL A 146 -4.10 19.20 -2.91
C VAL A 146 -3.16 18.82 -1.78
N SER A 147 -2.25 19.75 -1.44
CA SER A 147 -1.34 19.59 -0.31
C SER A 147 -2.10 19.63 1.02
N ALA A 148 -1.65 18.85 1.97
CA ALA A 148 -2.11 18.93 3.35
C ALA A 148 -1.67 20.24 4.03
N ASN A 149 -2.46 20.74 4.95
CA ASN A 149 -2.03 21.74 5.91
C ASN A 149 -1.26 21.03 7.03
N VAL A 150 0.07 21.11 6.97
CA VAL A 150 0.94 20.41 7.91
C VAL A 150 1.01 21.14 9.26
N HIS A 151 0.62 20.45 10.32
CA HIS A 151 0.74 20.94 11.69
C HIS A 151 1.68 20.04 12.50
N GLN A 152 2.78 20.60 12.99
CA GLN A 152 3.78 19.88 13.82
C GLN A 152 4.30 18.57 13.18
N GLY A 153 4.43 18.54 11.86
CA GLY A 153 4.87 17.37 11.10
C GLY A 153 3.75 16.38 10.74
N MET A 154 2.52 16.62 11.16
CA MET A 154 1.35 15.83 10.76
C MET A 154 0.68 16.45 9.52
N GLY A 155 0.36 15.61 8.55
CA GLY A 155 -0.50 15.95 7.41
C GLY A 155 -1.97 16.08 7.81
N GLU A 156 -2.85 16.00 6.84
CA GLU A 156 -4.30 16.05 7.07
C GLU A 156 -4.97 14.70 6.77
N TYR A 157 -6.13 14.48 7.37
CA TYR A 157 -7.03 13.43 6.91
C TYR A 157 -7.66 13.82 5.57
N ILE A 158 -7.93 12.83 4.72
CA ILE A 158 -8.52 13.10 3.40
C ILE A 158 -9.89 13.78 3.51
N THR A 159 -10.65 13.49 4.57
CA THR A 159 -11.94 14.15 4.85
C THR A 159 -11.77 15.63 5.12
N ASP A 160 -10.70 16.00 5.81
CA ASP A 160 -10.42 17.41 6.14
C ASP A 160 -9.89 18.14 4.89
N ILE A 161 -8.99 17.53 4.13
CA ILE A 161 -8.55 18.03 2.83
C ILE A 161 -9.77 18.30 1.92
N GLY A 162 -10.63 17.29 1.74
CA GLY A 162 -11.79 17.38 0.87
C GLY A 162 -12.78 18.47 1.30
N SER A 163 -13.08 18.53 2.59
CA SER A 163 -13.96 19.54 3.17
C SER A 163 -13.39 20.96 3.00
N ARG A 164 -12.10 21.13 3.26
CA ARG A 164 -11.40 22.43 3.19
C ARG A 164 -11.43 23.04 1.79
N VAL A 165 -11.30 22.21 0.74
CA VAL A 165 -11.28 22.69 -0.64
C VAL A 165 -12.61 22.53 -1.38
N GLY A 166 -13.64 21.99 -0.72
CA GLY A 166 -14.94 21.76 -1.34
C GLY A 166 -14.92 20.69 -2.44
N ALA A 167 -14.05 19.69 -2.32
CA ALA A 167 -13.97 18.59 -3.24
C ALA A 167 -15.13 17.60 -3.03
N VAL A 168 -15.60 16.98 -4.13
CA VAL A 168 -16.69 15.99 -4.09
C VAL A 168 -16.18 14.56 -4.00
N ALA A 169 -14.96 14.29 -4.47
CA ALA A 169 -14.32 12.98 -4.37
C ALA A 169 -12.79 13.11 -4.34
N GLY A 170 -12.08 12.02 -4.06
CA GLY A 170 -10.62 12.02 -4.10
C GLY A 170 -10.01 10.72 -3.59
N ALA A 171 -8.70 10.61 -3.77
CA ALA A 171 -7.90 9.51 -3.25
C ALA A 171 -6.55 10.05 -2.75
N ASN A 172 -5.89 9.30 -1.84
CA ASN A 172 -4.52 9.60 -1.44
C ASN A 172 -3.58 9.61 -2.65
N ALA A 173 -2.45 10.29 -2.53
CA ALA A 173 -1.51 10.46 -3.63
C ALA A 173 -0.08 10.05 -3.25
N SER A 174 0.76 10.98 -2.78
CA SER A 174 2.19 10.76 -2.53
C SER A 174 2.47 9.81 -1.38
N GLY A 175 3.61 9.12 -1.45
CA GLY A 175 4.24 8.55 -0.27
C GLY A 175 4.81 9.65 0.63
N PHE A 176 5.11 9.33 1.88
CA PHE A 176 5.66 10.30 2.82
C PHE A 176 6.78 9.71 3.68
N ALA A 177 7.65 10.59 4.17
CA ALA A 177 8.71 10.21 5.08
C ALA A 177 8.12 9.90 6.48
N ASP A 178 8.36 8.70 6.96
CA ASP A 178 7.88 8.23 8.27
C ASP A 178 9.00 7.51 9.04
N PRO A 179 10.08 8.23 9.40
CA PRO A 179 11.30 7.62 9.96
C PRO A 179 11.08 6.94 11.30
N LYS A 180 10.03 7.29 12.02
CA LYS A 180 9.67 6.72 13.33
C LYS A 180 8.51 5.73 13.26
N GLY A 181 7.87 5.56 12.10
CA GLY A 181 6.71 4.70 11.93
C GLY A 181 5.45 5.22 12.65
N GLU A 182 5.38 6.52 12.93
CA GLU A 182 4.27 7.16 13.66
C GLU A 182 3.07 7.45 12.75
N GLY A 183 3.30 7.44 11.42
CA GLY A 183 2.24 7.63 10.45
C GLY A 183 1.76 9.08 10.30
N TRP A 184 2.60 10.05 10.58
CA TRP A 184 2.23 11.48 10.62
C TRP A 184 1.94 12.11 9.26
N GLY A 185 2.48 11.54 8.16
CA GLY A 185 2.11 11.93 6.80
C GLY A 185 2.34 13.38 6.41
N GLY A 186 3.23 14.10 7.10
CA GLY A 186 3.37 15.55 6.89
C GLY A 186 4.39 15.95 5.82
N ILE A 187 5.26 15.05 5.38
CA ILE A 187 6.34 15.37 4.43
C ILE A 187 6.26 14.38 3.27
N PRO A 188 5.82 14.82 2.07
CA PRO A 188 5.79 13.95 0.90
C PRO A 188 7.21 13.53 0.50
N VAL A 189 7.35 12.33 -0.05
CA VAL A 189 8.61 11.84 -0.59
C VAL A 189 8.72 12.26 -2.04
N GLY A 190 9.77 13.02 -2.35
CA GLY A 190 10.08 13.45 -3.71
C GLY A 190 9.25 14.64 -4.17
N LEU A 191 8.96 14.69 -5.47
CA LEU A 191 8.29 15.83 -6.07
C LEU A 191 6.84 15.99 -5.64
N GLU A 192 6.46 17.20 -5.25
CA GLU A 192 5.11 17.70 -5.19
C GLU A 192 5.03 19.05 -5.91
N LEU A 193 4.20 19.12 -6.95
CA LEU A 193 3.96 20.30 -7.77
C LEU A 193 2.47 20.61 -7.76
N VAL A 194 2.08 21.80 -7.33
CA VAL A 194 0.69 22.23 -7.24
C VAL A 194 0.53 23.59 -7.93
N GLY A 195 -0.40 23.70 -8.87
CA GLY A 195 -0.61 24.91 -9.64
C GLY A 195 0.59 25.34 -10.48
N GLY A 196 1.51 24.45 -10.79
CA GLY A 196 2.78 24.73 -11.48
C GLY A 196 3.88 25.23 -10.54
N GLN A 197 3.64 25.28 -9.23
CA GLN A 197 4.61 25.67 -8.22
C GLN A 197 5.12 24.44 -7.48
N THR A 198 6.44 24.36 -7.25
CA THR A 198 7.05 23.28 -6.49
C THR A 198 6.78 23.50 -5.02
N VAL A 199 6.04 22.56 -4.39
CA VAL A 199 5.72 22.58 -2.95
C VAL A 199 6.77 21.77 -2.20
N ASN A 200 7.13 20.59 -2.72
CA ASN A 200 8.18 19.76 -2.15
C ASN A 200 8.97 19.09 -3.27
N PRO A 201 10.23 18.97 -3.04
CA PRO A 201 11.25 19.59 -2.38
C PRO A 201 11.96 20.37 -3.29
N PRO A 202 12.63 20.76 -2.69
CA PRO A 202 13.57 21.36 -3.01
C PRO A 202 14.90 21.16 -3.48
N GLN A 203 15.25 20.20 -4.03
CA GLN A 203 16.52 20.09 -4.75
C GLN A 203 16.29 20.48 -6.20
N SER A 204 16.85 21.60 -6.54
CA SER A 204 16.69 22.27 -7.82
C SER A 204 17.31 21.54 -9.02
N SER A 205 18.01 20.46 -8.83
CA SER A 205 18.69 19.70 -9.89
C SER A 205 18.36 18.21 -9.78
N GLY A 206 17.83 17.66 -10.85
CA GLY A 206 17.52 16.23 -10.93
C GLY A 206 16.27 15.95 -11.77
N THR A 207 15.93 14.70 -11.86
CA THR A 207 14.70 14.23 -12.48
C THR A 207 13.95 13.35 -11.50
N TRP A 208 12.64 13.35 -11.58
CA TRP A 208 11.76 12.60 -10.68
C TRP A 208 10.84 11.66 -11.45
N ALA A 209 10.59 10.49 -10.88
CA ALA A 209 9.52 9.59 -11.34
C ALA A 209 8.17 10.28 -11.13
N THR A 210 7.69 10.93 -12.15
CA THR A 210 6.57 11.87 -12.08
C THR A 210 5.27 11.22 -12.51
N VAL A 211 4.21 11.56 -11.80
CA VAL A 211 2.81 11.34 -12.18
C VAL A 211 2.08 12.66 -12.00
N GLY A 212 1.45 13.16 -13.04
CA GLY A 212 0.79 14.47 -12.97
C GLY A 212 -0.15 14.74 -14.12
N PHE A 213 -0.70 15.93 -14.14
CA PHE A 213 -1.59 16.41 -15.20
C PHE A 213 -1.21 17.78 -15.68
N THR A 214 -1.31 17.98 -17.01
CA THR A 214 -1.22 19.30 -17.61
C THR A 214 -2.47 20.13 -17.27
N LYS A 215 -2.42 21.44 -17.56
CA LYS A 215 -3.58 22.35 -17.45
C LYS A 215 -4.77 21.89 -18.31
N THR A 216 -4.50 21.12 -19.37
CA THR A 216 -5.54 20.60 -20.28
C THR A 216 -6.10 19.25 -19.83
N GLY A 217 -5.58 18.68 -18.72
CA GLY A 217 -6.02 17.40 -18.17
C GLY A 217 -5.36 16.17 -18.81
N ILE A 218 -4.24 16.33 -19.50
CA ILE A 218 -3.46 15.22 -20.05
C ILE A 218 -2.52 14.70 -18.94
N MET A 219 -2.59 13.38 -18.70
CA MET A 219 -1.68 12.71 -17.76
C MET A 219 -0.26 12.71 -18.31
N VAL A 220 0.67 13.11 -17.47
CA VAL A 220 2.13 13.05 -17.70
C VAL A 220 2.73 12.05 -16.74
N MET A 221 3.51 11.11 -17.26
CA MET A 221 4.13 10.06 -16.48
C MET A 221 5.52 9.75 -17.04
N GLY A 222 6.52 9.60 -16.17
CA GLY A 222 7.92 9.36 -16.58
C GLY A 222 8.93 10.07 -15.71
N GLN A 223 10.17 10.10 -16.20
CA GLN A 223 11.29 10.73 -15.50
C GLN A 223 11.54 12.13 -16.06
N TYR A 224 11.21 13.16 -15.29
CA TYR A 224 11.29 14.55 -15.76
C TYR A 224 11.95 15.48 -14.74
N SER A 225 12.66 16.49 -15.27
CA SER A 225 13.11 17.66 -14.49
C SER A 225 11.97 18.68 -14.36
N LEU A 226 12.10 19.61 -13.41
CA LEU A 226 11.15 20.73 -13.25
C LEU A 226 11.02 21.56 -14.53
N THR A 227 12.13 21.81 -15.24
CA THR A 227 12.13 22.54 -16.50
C THR A 227 11.31 21.82 -17.57
N GLN A 228 11.43 20.50 -17.67
CA GLN A 228 10.65 19.70 -18.62
C GLN A 228 9.16 19.71 -18.26
N LEU A 229 8.82 19.56 -16.97
CA LEU A 229 7.43 19.62 -16.50
C LEU A 229 6.79 20.98 -16.80
N ALA A 230 7.52 22.07 -16.56
CA ALA A 230 7.06 23.42 -16.90
C ALA A 230 6.84 23.59 -18.41
N ALA A 231 7.79 23.13 -19.25
CA ALA A 231 7.68 23.18 -20.70
C ALA A 231 6.47 22.39 -21.25
N MET A 232 6.10 21.28 -20.60
CA MET A 232 4.91 20.50 -20.93
C MET A 232 3.60 21.09 -20.39
N GLY A 233 3.67 22.19 -19.63
CA GLY A 233 2.51 22.81 -19.02
C GLY A 233 1.86 21.96 -17.92
N VAL A 234 2.68 21.16 -17.21
CA VAL A 234 2.20 20.37 -16.07
C VAL A 234 1.73 21.31 -14.98
N ARG A 235 0.48 21.10 -14.53
CA ARG A 235 -0.16 21.91 -13.51
C ARG A 235 0.05 21.33 -12.12
N ASP A 236 -0.23 20.03 -11.97
CA ASP A 236 -0.13 19.31 -10.71
C ASP A 236 0.62 18.00 -10.96
N ALA A 237 1.54 17.65 -10.09
CA ALA A 237 2.30 16.41 -10.18
C ALA A 237 2.85 15.97 -8.83
N MET A 238 3.04 14.67 -8.71
CA MET A 238 3.72 14.04 -7.58
C MET A 238 4.76 13.03 -8.08
N GLN A 239 5.64 12.60 -7.18
CA GLN A 239 6.55 11.48 -7.44
C GLN A 239 5.95 10.18 -6.95
N PHE A 240 5.89 9.18 -7.84
CA PHE A 240 5.64 7.81 -7.45
C PHE A 240 6.11 6.80 -8.52
N HIS A 241 6.17 5.52 -8.13
CA HIS A 241 6.48 4.36 -8.96
C HIS A 241 5.88 3.09 -8.33
N PRO A 242 5.77 1.95 -9.05
CA PRO A 242 6.13 1.72 -10.45
C PRO A 242 5.06 2.25 -11.43
N GLU A 243 5.49 2.52 -12.65
CA GLU A 243 4.58 2.60 -13.78
C GLU A 243 3.95 1.22 -14.01
N LEU A 244 2.65 1.19 -14.19
CA LEU A 244 1.87 -0.04 -14.34
C LEU A 244 1.51 -0.30 -15.80
N VAL A 245 1.10 0.74 -16.52
CA VAL A 245 0.72 0.69 -17.92
C VAL A 245 1.36 1.88 -18.64
N VAL A 246 1.98 1.65 -19.78
CA VAL A 246 2.56 2.67 -20.66
C VAL A 246 2.11 2.41 -22.09
N ASP A 247 1.46 3.40 -22.72
CA ASP A 247 0.88 3.28 -24.08
C ASP A 247 0.02 2.02 -24.26
N GLY A 248 -0.81 1.70 -23.27
CA GLY A 248 -1.68 0.54 -23.26
C GLY A 248 -0.94 -0.80 -23.05
N LYS A 249 0.35 -0.78 -22.77
CA LYS A 249 1.15 -1.99 -22.57
C LYS A 249 1.39 -2.25 -21.08
N PRO A 250 1.25 -3.52 -20.62
CA PRO A 250 1.57 -3.88 -19.25
C PRO A 250 3.08 -3.74 -18.98
N MET A 251 3.44 -3.11 -17.86
CA MET A 251 4.82 -2.96 -17.43
C MET A 251 5.30 -4.13 -16.56
N ILE A 252 4.39 -4.85 -15.92
CA ILE A 252 4.69 -6.04 -15.11
C ILE A 252 4.38 -7.28 -15.95
N THR A 253 5.37 -7.78 -16.67
CA THR A 253 5.24 -8.96 -17.55
C THR A 253 5.51 -10.27 -16.83
N TYR A 254 6.19 -10.23 -15.68
CA TYR A 254 6.54 -11.39 -14.86
C TYR A 254 6.34 -11.10 -13.36
N GLY A 255 5.95 -12.13 -12.60
CA GLY A 255 5.76 -12.01 -11.15
C GLY A 255 4.57 -11.16 -10.75
N ASP A 256 4.61 -10.63 -9.54
CA ASP A 256 3.57 -9.83 -8.90
C ASP A 256 3.86 -8.32 -8.93
N GLY A 257 5.03 -7.92 -9.40
CA GLY A 257 5.52 -6.54 -9.40
C GLY A 257 6.45 -6.21 -8.23
N GLY A 258 6.78 -7.20 -7.40
CA GLY A 258 7.83 -7.11 -6.38
C GLY A 258 7.50 -6.35 -5.10
N TRP A 259 6.22 -6.06 -4.87
CA TRP A 259 5.72 -5.36 -3.67
C TRP A 259 4.82 -6.24 -2.80
N GLY A 260 4.71 -7.54 -3.13
CA GLY A 260 3.83 -8.48 -2.46
C GLY A 260 2.34 -8.06 -2.50
N TYR A 261 1.56 -8.57 -1.55
CA TYR A 261 0.12 -8.27 -1.44
C TYR A 261 -0.17 -7.21 -0.38
N GLY A 262 -1.06 -6.27 -0.70
CA GLY A 262 -1.50 -5.24 0.26
C GLY A 262 -2.60 -4.34 -0.28
N PRO A 263 -3.09 -3.42 0.56
CA PRO A 263 -3.91 -2.31 0.10
C PRO A 263 -3.12 -1.49 -0.92
N ARG A 264 -3.78 -1.05 -1.98
CA ARG A 264 -3.14 -0.35 -3.09
C ARG A 264 -3.97 0.85 -3.51
N THR A 265 -3.26 1.88 -3.97
CA THR A 265 -3.87 2.98 -4.70
C THR A 265 -3.09 3.16 -6.00
N ALA A 266 -3.79 3.45 -7.08
CA ALA A 266 -3.19 3.72 -8.38
C ALA A 266 -4.05 4.71 -9.16
N ILE A 267 -3.42 5.42 -10.08
CA ILE A 267 -4.05 6.39 -10.98
C ILE A 267 -3.68 6.06 -12.43
N GLY A 268 -4.63 6.25 -13.34
CA GLY A 268 -4.41 6.06 -14.77
C GLY A 268 -5.31 6.94 -15.61
N GLN A 269 -5.06 6.98 -16.91
CA GLN A 269 -5.88 7.70 -17.87
C GLN A 269 -6.12 6.86 -19.11
N THR A 270 -7.35 6.85 -19.58
CA THR A 270 -7.75 6.23 -20.83
C THR A 270 -7.46 7.13 -22.05
N LYS A 271 -7.58 6.58 -23.24
CA LYS A 271 -7.36 7.32 -24.49
C LYS A 271 -8.36 8.48 -24.69
N ASP A 272 -9.58 8.37 -24.15
CA ASP A 272 -10.59 9.43 -24.21
C ASP A 272 -10.46 10.51 -23.13
N GLY A 273 -9.47 10.37 -22.25
CA GLY A 273 -9.17 11.31 -21.18
C GLY A 273 -9.80 10.99 -19.83
N THR A 274 -10.64 9.97 -19.73
CA THR A 274 -11.20 9.53 -18.44
C THR A 274 -10.07 9.13 -17.49
N VAL A 275 -10.05 9.67 -16.28
CA VAL A 275 -9.08 9.28 -15.24
C VAL A 275 -9.66 8.16 -14.40
N ILE A 276 -8.82 7.16 -14.15
CA ILE A 276 -9.15 5.95 -13.39
C ILE A 276 -8.37 6.01 -12.08
N PHE A 277 -9.06 5.87 -10.97
CA PHE A 277 -8.44 5.55 -9.68
C PHE A 277 -8.82 4.13 -9.29
N VAL A 278 -7.84 3.34 -8.87
CA VAL A 278 -8.05 2.01 -8.29
C VAL A 278 -7.65 2.08 -6.82
N ILE A 279 -8.56 1.74 -5.92
CA ILE A 279 -8.32 1.72 -4.49
C ILE A 279 -8.68 0.34 -3.95
N ILE A 280 -7.68 -0.41 -3.49
CA ILE A 280 -7.82 -1.74 -2.91
C ILE A 280 -7.91 -1.63 -1.39
N ASN A 281 -8.92 -2.28 -0.82
CA ASN A 281 -9.20 -2.28 0.61
C ASN A 281 -8.06 -2.86 1.46
N GLY A 282 -8.09 -2.49 2.72
CA GLY A 282 -7.17 -2.97 3.74
C GLY A 282 -7.29 -4.47 4.03
N ARG A 283 -6.36 -4.99 4.82
CA ARG A 283 -6.26 -6.41 5.19
C ARG A 283 -7.26 -6.85 6.27
N PHE A 284 -8.04 -5.94 6.82
CA PHE A 284 -9.01 -6.22 7.87
C PHE A 284 -10.43 -6.26 7.29
N HIS A 285 -11.38 -6.80 8.05
CA HIS A 285 -12.80 -6.80 7.70
C HIS A 285 -13.18 -7.60 6.45
N ASN A 286 -12.68 -8.83 6.31
CA ASN A 286 -12.95 -9.73 5.18
C ASN A 286 -12.45 -9.24 3.81
N SER A 287 -11.54 -8.27 3.79
CA SER A 287 -11.00 -7.70 2.55
C SER A 287 -9.86 -8.53 1.92
N GLY A 288 -9.51 -9.67 2.50
CA GLY A 288 -8.40 -10.50 2.05
C GLY A 288 -7.04 -9.91 2.40
N MET A 289 -6.01 -10.28 1.64
CA MET A 289 -4.65 -9.80 1.84
C MET A 289 -4.35 -8.49 1.09
N GLY A 290 -5.26 -8.05 0.25
CA GLY A 290 -5.06 -6.97 -0.71
C GLY A 290 -4.57 -7.48 -2.06
N ALA A 291 -4.20 -6.59 -2.97
CA ALA A 291 -3.74 -6.90 -4.32
C ALA A 291 -2.22 -6.77 -4.47
N SER A 292 -1.65 -7.52 -5.43
CA SER A 292 -0.31 -7.24 -5.95
C SER A 292 -0.35 -6.07 -6.93
N GLN A 293 0.81 -5.49 -7.27
CA GLN A 293 0.89 -4.46 -8.31
C GLN A 293 0.44 -4.97 -9.68
N ARG A 294 0.70 -6.26 -9.98
CA ARG A 294 0.21 -6.89 -11.21
C ARG A 294 -1.32 -6.91 -11.27
N GLN A 295 -1.99 -7.28 -10.20
CA GLN A 295 -3.46 -7.29 -10.17
C GLN A 295 -4.05 -5.89 -10.33
N VAL A 296 -3.39 -4.87 -9.77
CA VAL A 296 -3.79 -3.46 -9.97
C VAL A 296 -3.56 -3.03 -11.42
N MET A 297 -2.44 -3.41 -12.04
CA MET A 297 -2.16 -3.19 -13.46
C MET A 297 -3.22 -3.84 -14.35
N ASP A 298 -3.59 -5.10 -14.06
CA ASP A 298 -4.61 -5.83 -14.82
C ASP A 298 -5.98 -5.13 -14.72
N LEU A 299 -6.35 -4.61 -13.54
CA LEU A 299 -7.54 -3.76 -13.38
C LEU A 299 -7.44 -2.48 -14.21
N MET A 300 -6.32 -1.78 -14.19
CA MET A 300 -6.11 -0.58 -15.01
C MET A 300 -6.32 -0.87 -16.50
N LEU A 301 -5.75 -1.97 -17.01
CA LEU A 301 -5.93 -2.41 -18.38
C LEU A 301 -7.38 -2.78 -18.69
N GLN A 302 -8.07 -3.47 -17.76
CA GLN A 302 -9.48 -3.82 -17.89
C GLN A 302 -10.37 -2.59 -18.03
N TYR A 303 -10.03 -1.49 -17.36
CA TYR A 303 -10.73 -0.20 -17.47
C TYR A 303 -10.20 0.68 -18.62
N GLY A 304 -9.33 0.16 -19.47
CA GLY A 304 -8.86 0.83 -20.68
C GLY A 304 -7.79 1.88 -20.45
N ALA A 305 -7.01 1.77 -19.37
CA ALA A 305 -5.91 2.68 -19.12
C ALA A 305 -4.89 2.63 -20.27
N LEU A 306 -4.57 3.79 -20.80
CA LEU A 306 -3.47 3.99 -21.74
C LEU A 306 -2.17 4.17 -20.97
N ASN A 307 -2.21 4.95 -19.88
CA ASN A 307 -1.13 5.13 -18.93
C ASN A 307 -1.65 4.92 -17.51
N ALA A 308 -0.86 4.29 -16.65
CA ALA A 308 -1.18 4.12 -15.24
C ALA A 308 0.08 3.98 -14.39
N CYS A 309 0.01 4.51 -13.18
CA CYS A 309 1.05 4.43 -12.17
C CYS A 309 0.46 4.04 -10.82
N ALA A 310 1.26 3.34 -10.02
CA ALA A 310 0.95 3.16 -8.61
C ALA A 310 0.99 4.49 -7.86
N MET A 311 0.35 4.53 -6.71
CA MET A 311 0.41 5.59 -5.71
C MET A 311 0.67 4.98 -4.34
N ASP A 312 0.78 5.79 -3.29
CA ASP A 312 1.01 5.28 -1.94
C ASP A 312 -0.10 4.30 -1.52
N GLY A 313 0.33 3.18 -1.02
CA GLY A 313 -0.51 2.04 -0.66
C GLY A 313 -0.64 1.85 0.85
N GLY A 314 -0.87 0.60 1.24
CA GLY A 314 -0.95 0.24 2.67
C GLY A 314 -2.07 0.97 3.40
N SER A 315 -1.77 1.51 4.57
CA SER A 315 -2.75 2.26 5.38
C SER A 315 -3.12 3.63 4.80
N SER A 316 -2.41 4.10 3.77
CA SER A 316 -2.75 5.33 3.06
C SER A 316 -3.87 5.14 2.03
N SER A 317 -4.13 3.90 1.58
CA SER A 317 -5.15 3.62 0.55
C SER A 317 -6.54 4.03 1.00
N VAL A 318 -7.00 5.20 0.55
CA VAL A 318 -8.27 5.78 0.96
C VAL A 318 -9.00 6.42 -0.22
N LEU A 319 -10.32 6.21 -0.27
CA LEU A 319 -11.24 6.81 -1.23
C LEU A 319 -12.25 7.69 -0.50
N TYR A 320 -12.25 8.95 -0.84
CA TYR A 320 -13.17 9.97 -0.34
C TYR A 320 -14.29 10.21 -1.35
N ASN A 321 -15.52 10.33 -0.88
CA ASN A 321 -16.66 10.81 -1.66
C ASN A 321 -17.69 11.50 -0.77
N ASP A 322 -18.06 12.72 -1.11
CA ASP A 322 -19.09 13.51 -0.45
C ASP A 322 -18.99 13.53 1.09
N GLY A 323 -17.82 13.88 1.61
CA GLY A 323 -17.56 13.99 3.05
C GLY A 323 -17.27 12.68 3.76
N ARG A 324 -17.19 11.54 3.06
CA ARG A 324 -17.05 10.23 3.68
C ARG A 324 -15.93 9.39 3.05
N ILE A 325 -15.41 8.46 3.83
CA ILE A 325 -14.55 7.39 3.33
C ILE A 325 -15.45 6.27 2.77
N VAL A 326 -15.18 5.86 1.53
CA VAL A 326 -15.98 4.84 0.82
C VAL A 326 -15.41 3.45 1.00
N ASN A 327 -14.09 3.32 1.05
CA ASN A 327 -13.39 2.06 1.19
C ASN A 327 -13.13 1.71 2.67
N SER A 328 -12.44 0.60 2.91
CA SER A 328 -12.01 0.15 4.25
C SER A 328 -10.48 0.23 4.35
N PRO A 329 -9.90 1.35 4.81
CA PRO A 329 -8.45 1.49 4.95
C PRO A 329 -7.88 0.54 6.00
N SER A 330 -6.64 0.09 5.80
CA SER A 330 -5.91 -0.76 6.74
C SER A 330 -5.20 0.12 7.79
N THR A 331 -5.95 0.71 8.70
CA THR A 331 -5.42 1.59 9.74
C THR A 331 -5.91 1.19 11.12
N ILE A 332 -5.12 1.52 12.15
CA ILE A 332 -5.48 1.42 13.56
C ILE A 332 -5.96 2.76 14.13
N ASP A 333 -5.95 3.82 13.31
CA ASP A 333 -6.44 5.12 13.69
C ASP A 333 -7.95 5.06 13.95
N PRO A 334 -8.44 5.58 15.10
CA PRO A 334 -9.86 5.52 15.45
C PRO A 334 -10.78 6.27 14.46
N ASN A 335 -10.23 7.19 13.66
CA ASN A 335 -10.99 7.90 12.61
C ASN A 335 -11.09 7.07 11.31
N GLY A 336 -10.57 5.84 11.27
CA GLY A 336 -10.64 4.96 10.11
C GLY A 336 -9.80 5.41 8.91
N GLN A 337 -8.87 6.33 9.10
CA GLN A 337 -7.98 6.88 8.08
C GLN A 337 -6.66 7.31 8.73
N ARG A 338 -5.66 7.65 7.93
CA ARG A 338 -4.39 8.19 8.42
C ARG A 338 -4.14 9.58 7.84
N HIS A 339 -3.24 10.32 8.47
CA HIS A 339 -2.74 11.58 7.94
C HIS A 339 -1.97 11.35 6.62
N LEU A 340 -2.20 12.23 5.65
CA LEU A 340 -1.64 12.21 4.31
C LEU A 340 -0.89 13.51 4.04
N PRO A 341 0.16 13.49 3.20
CA PRO A 341 0.86 14.71 2.80
C PRO A 341 0.09 15.50 1.74
N ASP A 342 -0.66 14.79 0.90
CA ASP A 342 -1.46 15.31 -0.20
C ASP A 342 -2.51 14.29 -0.66
N ALA A 343 -3.42 14.75 -1.50
CA ALA A 343 -4.43 13.91 -2.12
C ALA A 343 -4.80 14.43 -3.53
N TRP A 344 -5.12 13.51 -4.45
CA TRP A 344 -5.80 13.85 -5.68
C TRP A 344 -7.27 14.06 -5.41
N MET A 345 -7.73 15.30 -5.56
CA MET A 345 -9.10 15.72 -5.27
C MET A 345 -9.86 16.07 -6.54
N VAL A 346 -11.13 15.70 -6.59
CA VAL A 346 -12.06 15.98 -7.69
C VAL A 346 -13.00 17.12 -7.28
N PHE A 347 -12.97 18.21 -8.02
CA PHE A 347 -13.79 19.39 -7.79
C PHE A 347 -15.16 19.28 -8.47
N PRO A 348 -16.20 19.95 -7.97
CA PRO A 348 -17.54 19.88 -8.53
C PRO A 348 -17.67 20.52 -9.93
N SER A 349 -16.74 21.40 -10.29
CA SER A 349 -16.73 22.09 -11.60
C SER A 349 -15.32 22.53 -11.99
N GLU A 350 -15.09 22.81 -13.27
CA GLU A 350 -13.83 23.37 -13.75
C GLU A 350 -13.54 24.75 -13.13
N ALA A 351 -14.58 25.56 -12.89
CA ALA A 351 -14.41 26.85 -12.22
C ALA A 351 -13.86 26.69 -10.81
N ALA A 352 -14.38 25.75 -10.02
CA ALA A 352 -13.88 25.44 -8.69
C ALA A 352 -12.46 24.88 -8.73
N SER A 353 -12.17 23.95 -9.67
CA SER A 353 -10.84 23.41 -9.89
C SER A 353 -9.81 24.48 -10.26
N ASN A 354 -10.18 25.41 -11.12
CA ASN A 354 -9.29 26.50 -11.55
C ASN A 354 -9.06 27.56 -10.48
N ALA A 355 -10.02 27.76 -9.58
CA ALA A 355 -9.86 28.68 -8.46
C ALA A 355 -8.91 28.15 -7.37
N TYR A 356 -8.65 26.86 -7.34
CA TYR A 356 -7.72 26.28 -6.39
C TYR A 356 -6.25 26.50 -6.85
N GLY A 357 -5.46 27.20 -6.04
CA GLY A 357 -4.03 27.50 -6.32
C GLY A 357 -3.80 28.57 -7.40
N SER A 358 -4.83 29.41 -7.67
CA SER A 358 -4.72 30.63 -8.49
C SER A 358 -4.23 31.81 -7.66
#